data_4c73a09f2cace4c61903a767fc3fce54
#
_entry.id   4c73a09f2cace4c61903a767fc3fce54
#
_cell.length_a   1.000
_cell.length_b   1.000
_cell.length_c   1.000
_cell.angle_alpha   90.00
_cell.angle_beta   90.00
_cell.angle_gamma   90.00
#
_symmetry.space_group_name_H-M   'P 1'
#
loop_
_entity.id
_entity.type
_entity.pdbx_description
1 polymer ?
#
loop_
_entity_poly.entity_id
_entity_poly.type
_entity_poly.pdbx_seq_one_letter_code
_entity_poly.pdbx_strand_id
1 'polypeptide(L)'
;MLILSPMKNRKIRFLFSFLFALCCVGLMFIIYTLSSEDGYASGQRSANVQEIIKESVHEYMDSTEIGQKLHYVLQSLIEAISPDGDNWYQTIRNIAHFSLYFFLALLLYITFSIAGISRLWKIILSLLICLGYALFDEFHQSMVIGRISTMDDVIVDMCGTLMSLGLCWIISAFCACLRSKPRPRL
;
A
#
# COMPACT_ATOMS: atom_id res chain seq x y z
N MET A 1 18.31 3.64 5.09
CA MET A 1 19.24 2.57 5.50
C MET A 1 19.83 2.83 6.88
N LEU A 2 19.13 3.57 7.74
CA LEU A 2 19.46 3.70 9.16
C LEU A 2 19.03 2.46 9.96
N ILE A 3 18.09 1.66 9.44
CA ILE A 3 17.54 0.50 10.15
C ILE A 3 18.29 -0.79 9.82
N LEU A 4 19.06 -0.82 8.72
CA LEU A 4 19.77 -2.04 8.31
C LEU A 4 21.20 -1.67 7.94
N SER A 5 22.05 -1.40 8.95
CA SER A 5 23.50 -1.65 8.77
C SER A 5 23.62 -3.07 8.20
N PRO A 6 24.51 -3.34 7.22
CA PRO A 6 24.62 -4.67 6.65
C PRO A 6 24.90 -5.64 7.82
N MET A 7 23.87 -6.40 8.19
CA MET A 7 24.03 -7.43 9.21
C MET A 7 25.15 -8.33 8.73
N LYS A 8 26.26 -8.31 9.47
CA LYS A 8 27.53 -8.97 9.09
C LYS A 8 27.36 -10.49 9.01
N ASN A 9 26.33 -11.02 9.67
CA ASN A 9 26.05 -12.45 9.68
C ASN A 9 25.10 -12.84 8.55
N ARG A 10 25.61 -13.59 7.57
CA ARG A 10 24.85 -14.08 6.40
C ARG A 10 23.63 -14.92 6.79
N LYS A 11 23.72 -15.73 7.84
CA LYS A 11 22.60 -16.57 8.31
C LYS A 11 21.46 -15.72 8.85
N ILE A 12 21.79 -14.68 9.63
CA ILE A 12 20.79 -13.77 10.21
C ILE A 12 20.09 -12.98 9.08
N ARG A 13 20.83 -12.49 8.09
CA ARG A 13 20.25 -11.82 6.90
C ARG A 13 19.27 -12.72 6.16
N PHE A 14 19.66 -13.97 5.93
CA PHE A 14 18.81 -14.94 5.26
C PHE A 14 17.52 -15.19 6.06
N LEU A 15 17.62 -15.37 7.39
CA LEU A 15 16.46 -15.57 8.25
C LEU A 15 15.48 -14.40 8.20
N PHE A 16 15.99 -13.16 8.33
CA PHE A 16 15.12 -11.98 8.25
C PHE A 16 14.51 -11.78 6.87
N SER A 17 15.28 -11.98 5.79
CA SER A 17 14.74 -11.91 4.43
C SER A 17 13.64 -12.95 4.21
N PHE A 18 13.82 -14.16 4.72
CA PHE A 18 12.82 -15.22 4.65
C PHE A 18 11.55 -14.86 5.45
N LEU A 19 11.70 -14.32 6.66
CA LEU A 19 10.57 -13.89 7.48
C LEU A 19 9.76 -12.80 6.79
N PHE A 20 10.42 -11.78 6.23
CA PHE A 20 9.73 -10.73 5.48
C PHE A 20 9.09 -11.25 4.18
N ALA A 21 9.69 -12.24 3.52
CA ALA A 21 9.08 -12.91 2.38
C ALA A 21 7.80 -13.65 2.77
N LEU A 22 7.77 -14.28 3.95
CA LEU A 22 6.55 -14.88 4.49
C LEU A 22 5.47 -13.83 4.76
N CYS A 23 5.85 -12.65 5.25
CA CYS A 23 4.90 -11.53 5.42
C CYS A 23 4.33 -11.07 4.07
N CYS A 24 5.16 -11.02 3.01
CA CYS A 24 4.66 -10.72 1.65
C CYS A 24 3.63 -11.75 1.18
N VAL A 25 3.93 -13.04 1.35
CA VAL A 25 2.99 -14.13 0.98
C VAL A 25 1.72 -14.04 1.82
N GLY A 26 1.83 -13.76 3.12
CA GLY A 26 0.67 -13.55 4.00
C GLY A 26 -0.21 -12.39 3.54
N LEU A 27 0.40 -11.26 3.14
CA LEU A 27 -0.35 -10.12 2.62
C LEU A 27 -0.99 -10.44 1.26
N MET A 28 -0.30 -11.15 0.37
CA MET A 28 -0.88 -11.64 -0.89
C MET A 28 -2.07 -12.57 -0.61
N PHE A 29 -1.98 -13.44 0.38
CA PHE A 29 -3.10 -14.29 0.78
C PHE A 29 -4.29 -13.48 1.32
N ILE A 30 -4.05 -12.41 2.09
CA ILE A 30 -5.10 -11.48 2.55
C ILE A 30 -5.78 -10.83 1.34
N ILE A 31 -5.01 -10.30 0.37
CA ILE A 31 -5.56 -9.73 -0.86
C ILE A 31 -6.44 -10.76 -1.58
N TYR A 32 -5.93 -11.98 -1.77
CA TYR A 32 -6.68 -13.07 -2.40
C TYR A 32 -8.00 -13.37 -1.70
N THR A 33 -8.01 -13.45 -0.36
CA THR A 33 -9.24 -13.74 0.40
C THR A 33 -10.27 -12.62 0.28
N LEU A 34 -9.82 -11.36 0.33
CA LEU A 34 -10.69 -10.20 0.14
C LEU A 34 -11.24 -10.11 -1.28
N SER A 35 -10.43 -10.51 -2.26
CA SER A 35 -10.78 -10.57 -3.67
C SER A 35 -11.76 -11.71 -3.99
N SER A 36 -11.71 -12.79 -3.20
CA SER A 36 -12.59 -13.97 -3.36
C SER A 36 -14.01 -13.76 -2.85
N GLU A 37 -14.27 -12.66 -2.14
CA GLU A 37 -15.62 -12.38 -1.64
C GLU A 37 -16.56 -11.96 -2.78
N ASP A 38 -17.80 -12.42 -2.70
CA ASP A 38 -18.83 -12.00 -3.64
C ASP A 38 -19.11 -10.48 -3.55
N GLY A 39 -19.71 -9.93 -4.61
CA GLY A 39 -19.98 -8.50 -4.69
C GLY A 39 -20.91 -7.98 -3.57
N TYR A 40 -21.81 -8.83 -3.06
CA TYR A 40 -22.72 -8.46 -1.97
C TYR A 40 -21.99 -8.36 -0.62
N ALA A 41 -21.18 -9.36 -0.27
CA ALA A 41 -20.39 -9.36 0.98
C ALA A 41 -19.37 -8.21 1.00
N SER A 42 -18.70 -7.97 -0.12
CA SER A 42 -17.79 -6.83 -0.31
C SER A 42 -18.52 -5.49 -0.14
N GLY A 43 -19.78 -5.39 -0.68
CA GLY A 43 -20.64 -4.22 -0.54
C GLY A 43 -21.01 -3.94 0.90
N GLN A 44 -21.47 -4.94 1.63
CA GLN A 44 -21.79 -4.82 3.06
C GLN A 44 -20.58 -4.41 3.91
N ARG A 45 -19.39 -4.96 3.62
CA ARG A 45 -18.17 -4.55 4.33
C ARG A 45 -17.87 -3.07 4.12
N SER A 46 -17.95 -2.59 2.89
CA SER A 46 -17.71 -1.16 2.59
C SER A 46 -18.74 -0.26 3.25
N ALA A 47 -20.02 -0.67 3.29
CA ALA A 47 -21.06 0.05 4.01
C ALA A 47 -20.79 0.13 5.52
N ASN A 48 -20.40 -0.98 6.15
CA ASN A 48 -20.05 -1.00 7.57
C ASN A 48 -18.83 -0.10 7.86
N VAL A 49 -17.81 -0.13 7.02
CA VAL A 49 -16.62 0.74 7.16
C VAL A 49 -17.03 2.21 7.00
N GLN A 50 -17.93 2.51 6.07
CA GLN A 50 -18.46 3.87 5.88
C GLN A 50 -19.20 4.36 7.13
N GLU A 51 -20.03 3.52 7.74
CA GLU A 51 -20.77 3.86 8.96
C GLU A 51 -19.82 4.14 10.12
N ILE A 52 -18.83 3.27 10.36
CA ILE A 52 -17.80 3.47 11.38
C ILE A 52 -17.01 4.76 11.16
N ILE A 53 -16.64 5.06 9.91
CA ILE A 53 -15.92 6.29 9.57
C ILE A 53 -16.81 7.51 9.84
N LYS A 54 -18.09 7.47 9.41
CA LYS A 54 -19.02 8.57 9.66
C LYS A 54 -19.21 8.84 11.15
N GLU A 55 -19.45 7.83 11.94
CA GLU A 55 -19.62 7.98 13.39
C GLU A 55 -18.35 8.52 14.06
N SER A 56 -17.18 7.91 13.77
CA SER A 56 -15.90 8.32 14.37
C SER A 56 -15.49 9.73 13.94
N VAL A 57 -15.78 10.09 12.70
CA VAL A 57 -15.44 11.38 12.12
C VAL A 57 -16.36 12.48 12.65
N HIS A 58 -17.67 12.24 12.74
CA HIS A 58 -18.60 13.21 13.32
C HIS A 58 -18.26 13.54 14.78
N GLU A 59 -17.98 12.52 15.59
CA GLU A 59 -17.68 12.71 17.01
C GLU A 59 -16.39 13.54 17.23
N TYR A 60 -15.36 13.35 16.39
CA TYR A 60 -14.08 14.05 16.50
C TYR A 60 -14.10 15.42 15.82
N MET A 61 -14.83 15.58 14.71
CA MET A 61 -14.80 16.81 13.89
C MET A 61 -15.73 17.90 14.39
N ASP A 62 -16.85 17.56 15.02
CA ASP A 62 -17.75 18.56 15.61
C ASP A 62 -17.16 19.21 16.88
N SER A 63 -16.13 18.57 17.46
CA SER A 63 -15.54 19.02 18.73
C SER A 63 -14.37 20.00 18.60
N THR A 64 -13.76 20.20 17.43
CA THR A 64 -12.56 21.03 17.27
C THR A 64 -12.50 21.80 15.95
N GLU A 65 -11.99 23.05 16.01
CA GLU A 65 -11.78 23.93 14.83
C GLU A 65 -10.80 23.31 13.80
N ILE A 66 -9.84 22.50 14.27
CA ILE A 66 -8.91 21.72 13.44
C ILE A 66 -9.63 20.57 12.75
N GLY A 67 -10.57 19.94 13.43
CA GLY A 67 -11.41 18.88 12.88
C GLY A 67 -12.23 19.35 11.69
N GLN A 68 -12.87 20.52 11.77
CA GLN A 68 -13.66 21.10 10.69
C GLN A 68 -12.80 21.40 9.44
N LYS A 69 -11.58 21.92 9.62
CA LYS A 69 -10.64 22.15 8.52
C LYS A 69 -10.16 20.84 7.88
N LEU A 70 -9.91 19.82 8.70
CA LEU A 70 -9.51 18.50 8.22
C LEU A 70 -10.66 17.81 7.46
N HIS A 71 -11.91 17.98 7.92
CA HIS A 71 -13.10 17.49 7.21
C HIS A 71 -13.19 18.08 5.80
N TYR A 72 -13.04 19.40 5.68
CA TYR A 72 -13.07 20.06 4.37
C TYR A 72 -11.96 19.57 3.43
N VAL A 73 -10.75 19.38 3.93
CA VAL A 73 -9.63 18.83 3.14
C VAL A 73 -9.87 17.38 2.75
N LEU A 74 -10.39 16.56 3.66
CA LEU A 74 -10.72 15.17 3.37
C LEU A 74 -11.87 15.06 2.36
N GLN A 75 -12.92 15.87 2.49
CA GLN A 75 -14.01 15.92 1.50
C GLN A 75 -13.49 16.35 0.12
N SER A 76 -12.67 17.41 0.05
CA SER A 76 -12.11 17.85 -1.24
C SER A 76 -11.18 16.82 -1.87
N LEU A 77 -10.44 16.04 -1.07
CA LEU A 77 -9.63 14.92 -1.57
C LEU A 77 -10.49 13.74 -2.04
N ILE A 78 -11.57 13.43 -1.32
CA ILE A 78 -12.51 12.37 -1.70
C ILE A 78 -13.25 12.74 -2.99
N GLU A 79 -13.71 13.98 -3.12
CA GLU A 79 -14.32 14.50 -4.36
C GLU A 79 -13.35 14.49 -5.54
N ALA A 80 -12.06 14.75 -5.32
CA ALA A 80 -11.03 14.69 -6.34
C ALA A 80 -10.71 13.25 -6.79
N ILE A 81 -10.87 12.27 -5.90
CA ILE A 81 -10.62 10.83 -6.17
C ILE A 81 -11.88 10.14 -6.72
N SER A 82 -13.06 10.63 -6.35
CA SER A 82 -14.37 10.10 -6.75
C SER A 82 -15.30 11.22 -7.22
N PRO A 83 -15.18 11.65 -8.48
CA PRO A 83 -15.98 12.77 -9.00
C PRO A 83 -17.48 12.48 -9.05
N ASP A 84 -17.90 11.23 -9.02
CA ASP A 84 -19.32 10.80 -9.04
C ASP A 84 -19.96 10.73 -7.64
N GLY A 85 -19.48 11.50 -6.68
CA GLY A 85 -20.06 11.90 -5.37
C GLY A 85 -20.88 10.90 -4.53
N ASP A 86 -21.49 9.89 -5.12
CA ASP A 86 -22.41 8.94 -4.48
C ASP A 86 -21.85 7.52 -4.29
N ASN A 87 -20.66 7.21 -4.82
CA ASN A 87 -20.07 5.87 -4.75
C ASN A 87 -19.01 5.70 -3.65
N TRP A 88 -19.36 6.00 -2.40
CA TRP A 88 -18.50 5.71 -1.23
C TRP A 88 -18.01 4.26 -1.19
N TYR A 89 -18.81 3.32 -1.65
CA TYR A 89 -18.44 1.92 -1.79
C TYR A 89 -17.19 1.75 -2.66
N GLN A 90 -17.19 2.35 -3.86
CA GLN A 90 -16.07 2.25 -4.79
C GLN A 90 -14.83 2.97 -4.23
N THR A 91 -15.02 4.12 -3.60
CA THR A 91 -13.93 4.89 -2.97
C THR A 91 -13.26 4.10 -1.86
N ILE A 92 -14.02 3.47 -0.95
CA ILE A 92 -13.47 2.65 0.14
C ILE A 92 -12.72 1.44 -0.43
N ARG A 93 -13.27 0.80 -1.46
CA ARG A 93 -12.62 -0.31 -2.17
C ARG A 93 -11.28 0.14 -2.79
N ASN A 94 -11.27 1.26 -3.50
CA ASN A 94 -10.07 1.82 -4.12
C ASN A 94 -9.00 2.16 -3.09
N ILE A 95 -9.38 2.77 -1.94
CA ILE A 95 -8.45 3.06 -0.84
C ILE A 95 -7.87 1.76 -0.25
N ALA A 96 -8.69 0.71 -0.11
CA ALA A 96 -8.23 -0.59 0.37
C ALA A 96 -7.22 -1.21 -0.59
N HIS A 97 -7.51 -1.27 -1.89
CA HIS A 97 -6.61 -1.77 -2.93
C HIS A 97 -5.30 -0.99 -2.95
N PHE A 98 -5.36 0.34 -3.05
CA PHE A 98 -4.19 1.22 -2.98
C PHE A 98 -3.32 0.93 -1.76
N SER A 99 -3.93 0.82 -0.57
CA SER A 99 -3.22 0.59 0.69
C SER A 99 -2.56 -0.78 0.73
N LEU A 100 -3.26 -1.83 0.31
CA LEU A 100 -2.74 -3.19 0.31
C LEU A 100 -1.52 -3.32 -0.61
N TYR A 101 -1.58 -2.75 -1.82
CA TYR A 101 -0.46 -2.78 -2.76
C TYR A 101 0.68 -1.84 -2.35
N PHE A 102 0.37 -0.71 -1.69
CA PHE A 102 1.38 0.13 -1.06
C PHE A 102 2.22 -0.66 -0.04
N PHE A 103 1.57 -1.39 0.87
CA PHE A 103 2.26 -2.19 1.87
C PHE A 103 2.95 -3.42 1.29
N LEU A 104 2.37 -4.06 0.27
CA LEU A 104 3.01 -5.17 -0.44
C LEU A 104 4.33 -4.72 -1.09
N ALA A 105 4.32 -3.61 -1.80
CA ALA A 105 5.52 -3.04 -2.43
C ALA A 105 6.58 -2.65 -1.39
N LEU A 106 6.16 -2.07 -0.25
CA LEU A 106 7.04 -1.73 0.87
C LEU A 106 7.73 -2.98 1.44
N LEU A 107 6.97 -4.03 1.73
CA LEU A 107 7.48 -5.30 2.26
C LEU A 107 8.45 -5.97 1.27
N LEU A 108 8.11 -6.00 -0.02
CA LEU A 108 8.99 -6.53 -1.07
C LEU A 108 10.29 -5.74 -1.15
N TYR A 109 10.23 -4.40 -1.13
CA TYR A 109 11.42 -3.55 -1.14
C TYR A 109 12.31 -3.78 0.07
N ILE A 110 11.73 -3.95 1.28
CA ILE A 110 12.45 -4.27 2.51
C ILE A 110 13.09 -5.66 2.39
N THR A 111 12.34 -6.66 1.96
CA THR A 111 12.81 -8.04 1.76
C THR A 111 14.03 -8.07 0.86
N PHE A 112 13.96 -7.44 -0.31
CA PHE A 112 15.08 -7.36 -1.26
C PHE A 112 16.25 -6.52 -0.75
N SER A 113 15.97 -5.51 0.10
CA SER A 113 17.02 -4.72 0.74
C SER A 113 17.81 -5.55 1.76
N ILE A 114 17.14 -6.37 2.56
CA ILE A 114 17.77 -7.31 3.51
C ILE A 114 18.55 -8.39 2.76
N ALA A 115 17.99 -8.92 1.67
CA ALA A 115 18.66 -9.90 0.80
C ALA A 115 19.92 -9.34 0.12
N GLY A 116 20.09 -7.99 0.10
CA GLY A 116 21.27 -7.34 -0.47
C GLY A 116 21.19 -7.14 -1.97
N ILE A 117 20.00 -7.17 -2.55
CA ILE A 117 19.75 -6.90 -3.97
C ILE A 117 20.06 -5.42 -4.26
N SER A 118 20.63 -5.13 -5.42
CA SER A 118 20.98 -3.77 -5.83
C SER A 118 19.75 -2.86 -5.92
N ARG A 119 19.95 -1.52 -5.79
CA ARG A 119 18.85 -0.56 -5.72
C ARG A 119 17.89 -0.66 -6.91
N LEU A 120 18.41 -0.77 -8.12
CA LEU A 120 17.60 -0.84 -9.33
C LEU A 120 16.76 -2.14 -9.37
N TRP A 121 17.41 -3.28 -9.12
CA TRP A 121 16.75 -4.58 -9.20
C TRP A 121 15.64 -4.75 -8.16
N LYS A 122 15.81 -4.25 -6.93
CA LYS A 122 14.73 -4.36 -5.93
C LYS A 122 13.50 -3.52 -6.31
N ILE A 123 13.66 -2.37 -6.98
CA ILE A 123 12.53 -1.58 -7.49
C ILE A 123 11.86 -2.34 -8.64
N ILE A 124 12.63 -2.81 -9.63
CA ILE A 124 12.09 -3.54 -10.78
C ILE A 124 11.37 -4.81 -10.35
N LEU A 125 11.99 -5.62 -9.48
CA LEU A 125 11.38 -6.88 -9.02
C LEU A 125 10.11 -6.63 -8.21
N SER A 126 10.11 -5.63 -7.30
CA SER A 126 8.90 -5.28 -6.55
C SER A 126 7.78 -4.81 -7.48
N LEU A 127 8.10 -3.97 -8.46
CA LEU A 127 7.14 -3.48 -9.46
C LEU A 127 6.54 -4.62 -10.27
N LEU A 128 7.39 -5.53 -10.79
CA LEU A 128 6.93 -6.66 -11.60
C LEU A 128 6.08 -7.66 -10.80
N ILE A 129 6.44 -7.92 -9.54
CA ILE A 129 5.65 -8.80 -8.67
C ILE A 129 4.30 -8.16 -8.36
N CYS A 130 4.25 -6.87 -7.99
CA CYS A 130 2.99 -6.18 -7.72
C CYS A 130 2.11 -6.13 -8.98
N LEU A 131 2.66 -5.79 -10.14
CA LEU A 131 1.90 -5.76 -11.40
C LEU A 131 1.36 -7.14 -11.76
N GLY A 132 2.20 -8.17 -11.71
CA GLY A 132 1.76 -9.54 -12.01
C GLY A 132 0.67 -10.01 -11.05
N TYR A 133 0.78 -9.61 -9.77
CA TYR A 133 -0.22 -9.96 -8.78
C TYR A 133 -1.52 -9.16 -8.95
N ALA A 134 -1.46 -7.87 -9.30
CA ALA A 134 -2.64 -7.06 -9.60
C ALA A 134 -3.42 -7.61 -10.81
N LEU A 135 -2.72 -8.01 -11.88
CA LEU A 135 -3.36 -8.65 -13.02
C LEU A 135 -3.97 -10.02 -12.67
N PHE A 136 -3.30 -10.79 -11.83
CA PHE A 136 -3.83 -12.06 -11.33
C PHE A 136 -5.08 -11.84 -10.46
N ASP A 137 -5.04 -10.85 -9.57
CA ASP A 137 -6.15 -10.48 -8.70
C ASP A 137 -7.39 -10.11 -9.51
N GLU A 138 -7.22 -9.25 -10.52
CA GLU A 138 -8.28 -8.81 -11.42
C GLU A 138 -8.86 -9.97 -12.25
N PHE A 139 -7.99 -10.83 -12.76
CA PHE A 139 -8.43 -12.05 -13.44
C PHE A 139 -9.24 -12.96 -12.49
N HIS A 140 -8.82 -13.11 -11.25
CA HIS A 140 -9.54 -13.89 -10.25
C HIS A 140 -10.91 -13.27 -9.94
N GLN A 141 -10.98 -11.94 -9.75
CA GLN A 141 -12.23 -11.21 -9.52
C GLN A 141 -13.24 -11.37 -10.66
N SER A 142 -12.77 -11.49 -11.91
CA SER A 142 -13.67 -11.72 -13.06
C SER A 142 -14.44 -13.05 -12.99
N MET A 143 -13.96 -14.00 -12.17
CA MET A 143 -14.61 -15.29 -11.95
C MET A 143 -15.54 -15.31 -10.72
N VAL A 144 -15.56 -14.23 -9.92
CA VAL A 144 -16.35 -14.14 -8.69
C VAL A 144 -17.73 -13.53 -8.98
N ILE A 145 -18.78 -14.17 -8.48
CA ILE A 145 -20.17 -13.75 -8.73
C ILE A 145 -20.42 -12.35 -8.15
N GLY A 146 -21.03 -11.49 -8.97
CA GLY A 146 -21.41 -10.14 -8.57
C GLY A 146 -20.23 -9.14 -8.48
N ARG A 147 -19.02 -9.53 -8.89
CA ARG A 147 -17.89 -8.61 -9.05
C ARG A 147 -17.78 -8.14 -10.51
N ILE A 148 -17.45 -6.86 -10.65
CA ILE A 148 -17.06 -6.27 -11.94
C ILE A 148 -15.55 -6.11 -11.92
N SER A 149 -14.86 -6.85 -12.78
CA SER A 149 -13.44 -6.73 -13.03
C SER A 149 -13.20 -5.53 -13.94
N THR A 150 -12.33 -4.60 -13.52
CA THR A 150 -11.99 -3.41 -14.29
C THR A 150 -10.50 -3.13 -14.26
N MET A 151 -9.93 -2.71 -15.39
CA MET A 151 -8.52 -2.28 -15.43
C MET A 151 -8.24 -1.07 -14.52
N ASP A 152 -9.28 -0.36 -14.08
CA ASP A 152 -9.14 0.76 -13.15
C ASP A 152 -8.60 0.31 -11.79
N ASP A 153 -8.99 -0.89 -11.32
CA ASP A 153 -8.48 -1.45 -10.08
C ASP A 153 -6.97 -1.75 -10.18
N VAL A 154 -6.50 -2.28 -11.32
CA VAL A 154 -5.05 -2.46 -11.58
C VAL A 154 -4.31 -1.12 -11.56
N ILE A 155 -4.91 -0.06 -12.09
CA ILE A 155 -4.30 1.29 -12.06
C ILE A 155 -4.18 1.78 -10.61
N VAL A 156 -5.21 1.62 -9.79
CA VAL A 156 -5.21 1.99 -8.37
C VAL A 156 -4.13 1.22 -7.60
N ASP A 157 -4.03 -0.08 -7.81
CA ASP A 157 -3.00 -0.95 -7.21
C ASP A 157 -1.58 -0.50 -7.59
N MET A 158 -1.39 -0.16 -8.86
CA MET A 158 -0.11 0.34 -9.34
C MET A 158 0.22 1.74 -8.83
N CYS A 159 -0.76 2.61 -8.60
CA CYS A 159 -0.57 3.89 -7.93
C CYS A 159 -0.04 3.70 -6.50
N GLY A 160 -0.64 2.78 -5.72
CA GLY A 160 -0.15 2.41 -4.39
C GLY A 160 1.29 1.88 -4.42
N THR A 161 1.56 0.96 -5.36
CA THR A 161 2.90 0.40 -5.59
C THR A 161 3.92 1.47 -5.91
N LEU A 162 3.65 2.35 -6.88
CA LEU A 162 4.56 3.42 -7.31
C LEU A 162 4.81 4.44 -6.21
N MET A 163 3.79 4.82 -5.45
CA MET A 163 3.94 5.72 -4.31
C MET A 163 4.87 5.13 -3.25
N SER A 164 4.70 3.86 -2.90
CA SER A 164 5.55 3.15 -1.93
C SER A 164 7.00 3.10 -2.39
N LEU A 165 7.25 2.67 -3.64
CA LEU A 165 8.59 2.58 -4.19
C LEU A 165 9.26 3.96 -4.35
N GLY A 166 8.48 4.98 -4.71
CA GLY A 166 8.93 6.38 -4.76
C GLY A 166 9.39 6.89 -3.41
N LEU A 167 8.61 6.66 -2.36
CA LEU A 167 8.99 7.00 -0.97
C LEU A 167 10.25 6.26 -0.54
N CYS A 168 10.35 4.96 -0.82
CA CYS A 168 11.54 4.17 -0.52
C CYS A 168 12.78 4.70 -1.25
N TRP A 169 12.62 5.14 -2.49
CA TRP A 169 13.71 5.72 -3.28
C TRP A 169 14.16 7.07 -2.70
N ILE A 170 13.22 7.97 -2.37
CA ILE A 170 13.51 9.28 -1.77
C ILE A 170 14.22 9.10 -0.43
N ILE A 171 13.72 8.26 0.47
CA ILE A 171 14.33 7.99 1.77
C ILE A 171 15.76 7.43 1.59
N SER A 172 15.94 6.51 0.65
CA SER A 172 17.26 5.92 0.36
C SER A 172 18.24 6.94 -0.20
N ALA A 173 17.78 7.85 -1.07
CA ALA A 173 18.62 8.93 -1.62
C ALA A 173 19.00 9.95 -0.54
N PHE A 174 18.05 10.35 0.31
CA PHE A 174 18.29 11.27 1.42
C PHE A 174 19.31 10.70 2.42
N CYS A 175 19.15 9.44 2.80
CA CYS A 175 20.11 8.76 3.69
C CYS A 175 21.51 8.64 3.06
N ALA A 176 21.62 8.46 1.75
CA ALA A 176 22.91 8.45 1.06
C ALA A 176 23.58 9.83 1.08
N CYS A 177 22.81 10.90 0.88
CA CYS A 177 23.29 12.29 0.92
C CYS A 177 23.82 12.65 2.32
N LEU A 178 23.11 12.28 3.39
CA LEU A 178 23.56 12.53 4.76
C LEU A 178 24.89 11.84 5.10
N ARG A 179 25.15 10.67 4.50
CA ARG A 179 26.42 9.91 4.71
C ARG A 179 27.60 10.47 3.94
N SER A 180 27.36 11.18 2.85
CA SER A 180 28.41 11.76 2.02
C SER A 180 29.02 13.04 2.60
N LYS A 181 28.43 13.64 3.65
CA LYS A 181 28.99 14.82 4.32
C LYS A 181 30.30 14.43 5.02
N PRO A 182 31.43 15.08 4.71
CA PRO A 182 32.71 14.81 5.36
C PRO A 182 32.59 15.12 6.86
N ARG A 183 33.07 14.21 7.73
CA ARG A 183 33.18 14.48 9.15
C ARG A 183 34.19 15.64 9.32
N PRO A 184 33.87 16.68 10.10
CA PRO A 184 34.87 17.68 10.43
C PRO A 184 36.06 16.96 11.09
N ARG A 185 37.26 17.21 10.57
CA ARG A 185 38.51 16.76 11.22
C ARG A 185 38.67 17.60 12.51
N LEU A 186 38.49 17.00 13.66
CA LEU A 186 38.88 17.54 14.94
C LEU A 186 40.40 17.40 15.08
#